data_4409d2f4f1bb431b03bafe5302ec5a9b
#
_entry.id   4409d2f4f1bb431b03bafe5302ec5a9b
#
_cell.length_a   1.000
_cell.length_b   1.000
_cell.length_c   1.000
_cell.angle_alpha   90.00
_cell.angle_beta   90.00
_cell.angle_gamma   90.00
#
_symmetry.space_group_name_H-M   'P 1'
#
loop_
_entity.id
_entity.type
_entity.pdbx_description
1 polymer ?
#
loop_
_entity_poly.entity_id
_entity_poly.type
_entity_poly.pdbx_seq_one_letter_code
_entity_poly.pdbx_strand_id
1 'polypeptide(L)'
;MLTGIGVSLLAVGATAAAVKVHDFFEGETLLRDLVDEAVLSRTSLAELNRAWSRNARRSEAIVSLTSIPSRLPLIERTLKSLLRQSLAPRRIVLNLPRFSKREGVAYVVPAFLDGIEAVSIRWCEDWGPATKLLPSLVGEATDTPIIVVDDDRIYPANLVADLMSAAVRDPHAAFCMSGWVVPGDLIDRPTTVWSNLRMLPPAPIRARRLSKPVEVDIVQGLSGYVVRPSFFDQAAITNYDHAPKEAFFVDDVWISAHCKAPRFVIPARRANYQPKLHRSFYRHTSLGRINRGPGPDGQRSNSIVIRHFSEAWMATAAKSGSFRRSKEST
;
A
#
# COMPACT_ATOMS: atom_id res chain seq x y z
N MET A 1 -22.27 42.10 -20.09
CA MET A 1 -21.48 40.99 -20.69
C MET A 1 -20.16 40.78 -19.97
N LEU A 2 -19.39 41.82 -19.68
CA LEU A 2 -18.09 41.78 -18.96
C LEU A 2 -18.19 41.20 -17.53
N THR A 3 -19.27 41.44 -16.80
CA THR A 3 -19.51 40.90 -15.44
C THR A 3 -19.68 39.40 -15.40
N GLY A 4 -20.36 38.81 -16.41
CA GLY A 4 -20.55 37.35 -16.51
C GLY A 4 -19.26 36.59 -16.78
N ILE A 5 -18.36 37.15 -17.62
CA ILE A 5 -17.06 36.53 -17.91
C ILE A 5 -16.16 36.58 -16.68
N GLY A 6 -16.17 37.68 -15.93
CA GLY A 6 -15.41 37.80 -14.66
C GLY A 6 -15.84 36.79 -13.61
N VAL A 7 -17.15 36.60 -13.42
CA VAL A 7 -17.70 35.62 -12.47
C VAL A 7 -17.35 34.19 -12.89
N SER A 8 -17.41 33.88 -14.19
CA SER A 8 -17.04 32.56 -14.71
C SER A 8 -15.55 32.25 -14.51
N LEU A 9 -14.66 33.22 -14.75
CA LEU A 9 -13.23 33.07 -14.53
C LEU A 9 -12.87 32.87 -13.06
N LEU A 10 -13.54 33.59 -12.15
CA LEU A 10 -13.38 33.44 -10.71
C LEU A 10 -13.86 32.05 -10.25
N ALA A 11 -14.97 31.56 -10.75
CA ALA A 11 -15.50 30.24 -10.43
C ALA A 11 -14.54 29.13 -10.90
N VAL A 12 -14.02 29.22 -12.11
CA VAL A 12 -13.00 28.29 -12.65
C VAL A 12 -11.73 28.32 -11.82
N GLY A 13 -11.25 29.48 -11.45
CA GLY A 13 -10.07 29.66 -10.59
C GLY A 13 -10.26 29.05 -9.21
N ALA A 14 -11.41 29.29 -8.56
CA ALA A 14 -11.74 28.72 -7.27
C ALA A 14 -11.85 27.18 -7.33
N THR A 15 -12.46 26.64 -8.38
CA THR A 15 -12.57 25.18 -8.59
C THR A 15 -11.17 24.56 -8.80
N ALA A 16 -10.33 25.19 -9.62
CA ALA A 16 -8.96 24.71 -9.82
C ALA A 16 -8.13 24.73 -8.52
N ALA A 17 -8.27 25.77 -7.72
CA ALA A 17 -7.63 25.87 -6.41
C ALA A 17 -8.13 24.78 -5.44
N ALA A 18 -9.45 24.54 -5.38
CA ALA A 18 -10.03 23.49 -4.55
C ALA A 18 -9.55 22.08 -4.96
N VAL A 19 -9.45 21.80 -6.28
CA VAL A 19 -8.89 20.55 -6.78
C VAL A 19 -7.42 20.41 -6.37
N LYS A 20 -6.63 21.46 -6.47
CA LYS A 20 -5.21 21.44 -6.06
C LYS A 20 -5.02 21.20 -4.56
N VAL A 21 -5.85 21.82 -3.73
CA VAL A 21 -5.86 21.60 -2.28
C VAL A 21 -6.25 20.15 -1.96
N HIS A 22 -7.32 19.64 -2.59
CA HIS A 22 -7.72 18.24 -2.48
C HIS A 22 -6.57 17.29 -2.87
N ASP A 23 -5.97 17.50 -4.05
CA ASP A 23 -4.87 16.68 -4.55
C ASP A 23 -3.66 16.67 -3.61
N PHE A 24 -3.40 17.80 -2.97
CA PHE A 24 -2.32 17.92 -2.01
C PHE A 24 -2.58 17.09 -0.74
N PHE A 25 -3.78 17.21 -0.16
CA PHE A 25 -4.10 16.50 1.09
C PHE A 25 -4.35 15.02 0.91
N GLU A 26 -5.07 14.63 -0.13
CA GLU A 26 -5.34 13.22 -0.41
C GLU A 26 -4.14 12.49 -1.03
N GLY A 27 -3.20 13.25 -1.63
CA GLY A 27 -2.06 12.69 -2.37
C GLY A 27 -2.45 12.10 -3.73
N GLU A 28 -3.64 12.40 -4.21
CA GLU A 28 -4.24 11.97 -5.48
C GLU A 28 -4.08 13.04 -6.57
N THR A 29 -4.59 12.78 -7.78
CA THR A 29 -4.64 13.75 -8.89
C THR A 29 -6.01 13.66 -9.55
N LEU A 30 -7.03 14.28 -8.94
CA LEU A 30 -8.44 14.05 -9.19
C LEU A 30 -8.82 13.96 -10.68
N LEU A 31 -8.49 14.98 -11.47
CA LEU A 31 -8.89 15.01 -12.90
C LEU A 31 -8.24 13.90 -13.71
N ARG A 32 -6.98 13.62 -13.44
CA ARG A 32 -6.24 12.57 -14.11
C ARG A 32 -6.72 11.20 -13.70
N ASP A 33 -6.99 10.99 -12.42
CA ASP A 33 -7.48 9.75 -11.86
C ASP A 33 -8.85 9.38 -12.46
N LEU A 34 -9.72 10.37 -12.68
CA LEU A 34 -11.00 10.19 -13.39
C LEU A 34 -10.81 9.75 -14.86
N VAL A 35 -9.87 10.39 -15.57
CA VAL A 35 -9.54 9.99 -16.95
C VAL A 35 -8.96 8.58 -17.00
N ASP A 36 -8.04 8.27 -16.08
CA ASP A 36 -7.41 6.97 -15.99
C ASP A 36 -8.43 5.85 -15.65
N GLU A 37 -9.36 6.12 -14.73
CA GLU A 37 -10.45 5.19 -14.40
C GLU A 37 -11.40 4.99 -15.60
N ALA A 38 -11.71 6.05 -16.35
CA ALA A 38 -12.51 5.94 -17.57
C ALA A 38 -11.84 5.10 -18.67
N VAL A 39 -10.53 5.24 -18.84
CA VAL A 39 -9.74 4.39 -19.75
C VAL A 39 -9.76 2.94 -19.29
N LEU A 40 -9.48 2.66 -18.02
CA LEU A 40 -9.49 1.31 -17.47
C LEU A 40 -10.87 0.64 -17.55
N SER A 41 -11.95 1.41 -17.41
CA SER A 41 -13.32 0.88 -17.52
C SER A 41 -13.66 0.39 -18.94
N ARG A 42 -13.04 0.98 -19.97
CA ARG A 42 -13.25 0.63 -21.39
C ARG A 42 -12.34 -0.50 -21.88
N THR A 43 -11.27 -0.80 -21.17
CA THR A 43 -10.32 -1.86 -21.54
C THR A 43 -10.71 -3.15 -20.85
N SER A 44 -10.80 -4.26 -21.57
CA SER A 44 -11.11 -5.56 -20.96
C SER A 44 -9.90 -6.15 -20.24
N LEU A 45 -10.16 -6.96 -19.17
CA LEU A 45 -9.12 -7.67 -18.45
C LEU A 45 -8.35 -8.63 -19.38
N ALA A 46 -9.07 -9.31 -20.28
CA ALA A 46 -8.49 -10.22 -21.26
C ALA A 46 -7.56 -9.52 -22.27
N GLU A 47 -7.88 -8.29 -22.70
CA GLU A 47 -6.97 -7.49 -23.54
C GLU A 47 -5.68 -7.14 -22.81
N LEU A 48 -5.78 -6.72 -21.55
CA LEU A 48 -4.62 -6.42 -20.72
C LEU A 48 -3.79 -7.67 -20.42
N ASN A 49 -4.42 -8.83 -20.21
CA ASN A 49 -3.73 -10.10 -20.05
C ASN A 49 -2.93 -10.47 -21.32
N ARG A 50 -3.52 -10.32 -22.51
CA ARG A 50 -2.79 -10.50 -23.79
C ARG A 50 -1.64 -9.50 -23.96
N ALA A 51 -1.83 -8.25 -23.56
CA ALA A 51 -0.78 -7.24 -23.61
C ALA A 51 0.35 -7.59 -22.59
N TRP A 52 -0.01 -8.04 -21.40
CA TRP A 52 0.95 -8.53 -20.40
C TRP A 52 1.75 -9.72 -20.93
N SER A 53 1.11 -10.72 -21.57
CA SER A 53 1.82 -11.90 -22.09
C SER A 53 2.82 -11.56 -23.20
N ARG A 54 2.55 -10.51 -23.99
CA ARG A 54 3.43 -10.01 -25.07
C ARG A 54 4.47 -8.99 -24.62
N ASN A 55 4.41 -8.52 -23.39
CA ASN A 55 5.33 -7.50 -22.92
C ASN A 55 6.74 -8.07 -22.74
N ALA A 56 7.68 -7.60 -23.55
CA ALA A 56 9.09 -8.02 -23.49
C ALA A 56 9.83 -7.48 -22.24
N ARG A 57 9.33 -6.39 -21.64
CA ARG A 57 9.91 -5.81 -20.42
C ARG A 57 9.29 -6.47 -19.20
N ARG A 58 9.95 -7.48 -18.68
CA ARG A 58 9.50 -8.27 -17.53
C ARG A 58 10.39 -8.08 -16.32
N SER A 59 9.78 -8.09 -15.17
CA SER A 59 10.43 -8.11 -13.86
C SER A 59 10.44 -9.53 -13.31
N GLU A 60 11.45 -9.84 -12.51
CA GLU A 60 11.48 -11.04 -11.67
C GLU A 60 10.51 -10.96 -10.49
N ALA A 61 10.00 -9.78 -10.19
CA ALA A 61 9.07 -9.57 -9.09
C ALA A 61 7.70 -10.20 -9.36
N ILE A 62 7.11 -10.78 -8.32
CA ILE A 62 5.69 -11.06 -8.27
C ILE A 62 4.95 -9.88 -7.63
N VAL A 63 3.69 -9.67 -8.02
CA VAL A 63 2.76 -8.81 -7.28
C VAL A 63 1.89 -9.71 -6.42
N SER A 64 1.80 -9.42 -5.13
CA SER A 64 1.05 -10.21 -4.15
C SER A 64 -0.03 -9.37 -3.49
N LEU A 65 -1.25 -9.87 -3.48
CA LEU A 65 -2.39 -9.22 -2.86
C LEU A 65 -3.38 -10.25 -2.30
N THR A 66 -4.30 -9.77 -1.49
CA THR A 66 -5.49 -10.50 -1.02
C THR A 66 -6.71 -9.61 -1.18
N SER A 67 -7.89 -10.17 -0.96
CA SER A 67 -9.15 -9.44 -0.89
C SER A 67 -10.05 -10.07 0.17
N ILE A 68 -11.20 -9.45 0.45
CA ILE A 68 -12.28 -10.05 1.25
C ILE A 68 -13.42 -10.44 0.33
N PRO A 69 -14.28 -11.41 0.72
CA PRO A 69 -15.37 -11.90 -0.14
C PRO A 69 -16.23 -10.80 -0.74
N SER A 70 -16.61 -9.79 0.04
CA SER A 70 -17.44 -8.67 -0.41
C SER A 70 -16.76 -7.74 -1.42
N ARG A 71 -15.41 -7.68 -1.44
CA ARG A 71 -14.62 -6.85 -2.36
C ARG A 71 -14.12 -7.61 -3.58
N LEU A 72 -14.03 -8.93 -3.50
CA LEU A 72 -13.47 -9.76 -4.56
C LEU A 72 -14.14 -9.55 -5.93
N PRO A 73 -15.47 -9.34 -6.05
CA PRO A 73 -16.10 -8.98 -7.32
C PRO A 73 -15.65 -7.63 -7.91
N LEU A 74 -15.07 -6.74 -7.10
CA LEU A 74 -14.63 -5.39 -7.51
C LEU A 74 -13.14 -5.30 -7.82
N ILE A 75 -12.37 -6.37 -7.59
CA ILE A 75 -10.91 -6.39 -7.72
C ILE A 75 -10.42 -6.18 -9.17
N GLU A 76 -11.30 -6.36 -10.15
CA GLU A 76 -10.98 -6.27 -11.58
C GLU A 76 -10.23 -4.98 -11.94
N ARG A 77 -10.61 -3.84 -11.35
CA ARG A 77 -9.96 -2.55 -11.62
C ARG A 77 -8.52 -2.50 -11.11
N THR A 78 -8.29 -3.03 -9.93
CA THR A 78 -6.95 -3.17 -9.37
C THR A 78 -6.10 -4.07 -10.26
N LEU A 79 -6.60 -5.24 -10.67
CA LEU A 79 -5.90 -6.16 -11.56
C LEU A 79 -5.60 -5.53 -12.93
N LYS A 80 -6.53 -4.80 -13.53
CA LYS A 80 -6.30 -4.05 -14.76
C LYS A 80 -5.13 -3.06 -14.62
N SER A 81 -5.04 -2.35 -13.50
CA SER A 81 -3.93 -1.43 -13.26
C SER A 81 -2.58 -2.14 -13.09
N LEU A 82 -2.59 -3.35 -12.51
CA LEU A 82 -1.39 -4.17 -12.34
C LEU A 82 -0.96 -4.85 -13.64
N LEU A 83 -1.89 -5.20 -14.53
CA LEU A 83 -1.56 -5.73 -15.86
C LEU A 83 -1.04 -4.65 -16.82
N ARG A 84 -1.38 -3.37 -16.60
CA ARG A 84 -0.94 -2.22 -17.41
C ARG A 84 0.43 -1.66 -16.98
N GLN A 85 1.21 -2.39 -16.20
CA GLN A 85 2.53 -1.92 -15.77
C GLN A 85 3.50 -1.81 -16.95
N SER A 86 4.32 -0.73 -16.97
CA SER A 86 5.37 -0.50 -17.97
C SER A 86 6.50 -1.53 -17.90
N LEU A 87 6.76 -2.06 -16.70
CA LEU A 87 7.56 -3.24 -16.44
C LEU A 87 6.62 -4.31 -15.89
N ALA A 88 6.32 -5.32 -16.71
CA ALA A 88 5.34 -6.34 -16.35
C ALA A 88 5.85 -7.17 -15.17
N PRO A 89 5.07 -7.41 -14.11
CA PRO A 89 5.45 -8.37 -13.08
C PRO A 89 5.54 -9.78 -13.66
N ARG A 90 6.34 -10.66 -13.04
CA ARG A 90 6.44 -12.07 -13.44
C ARG A 90 5.06 -12.75 -13.42
N ARG A 91 4.28 -12.48 -12.37
CA ARG A 91 2.87 -12.86 -12.20
C ARG A 91 2.22 -12.03 -11.12
N ILE A 92 0.92 -12.09 -11.03
CA ILE A 92 0.11 -11.54 -9.94
C ILE A 92 -0.39 -12.73 -9.12
N VAL A 93 -0.12 -12.77 -7.82
CA VAL A 93 -0.56 -13.82 -6.90
C VAL A 93 -1.70 -13.26 -6.05
N LEU A 94 -2.90 -13.77 -6.27
CA LEU A 94 -4.07 -13.48 -5.46
C LEU A 94 -4.19 -14.56 -4.38
N ASN A 95 -3.80 -14.24 -3.15
CA ASN A 95 -3.87 -15.12 -2.01
C ASN A 95 -5.29 -15.08 -1.43
N LEU A 96 -5.97 -16.20 -1.41
CA LEU A 96 -7.35 -16.30 -0.91
C LEU A 96 -7.46 -17.42 0.12
N PRO A 97 -7.98 -17.13 1.31
CA PRO A 97 -8.45 -18.16 2.22
C PRO A 97 -9.67 -18.90 1.63
N ARG A 98 -9.94 -20.13 2.09
CA ARG A 98 -11.19 -20.79 1.71
C ARG A 98 -12.40 -20.19 2.42
N PHE A 99 -12.17 -19.64 3.62
CA PHE A 99 -13.19 -19.04 4.47
C PHE A 99 -12.65 -17.76 5.11
N SER A 100 -13.42 -16.69 5.08
CA SER A 100 -13.04 -15.40 5.67
C SER A 100 -13.38 -15.35 7.15
N LYS A 101 -12.39 -15.29 8.01
CA LYS A 101 -12.58 -15.05 9.46
C LYS A 101 -13.22 -13.68 9.73
N ARG A 102 -12.98 -12.70 8.84
CA ARG A 102 -13.52 -11.34 8.95
C ARG A 102 -15.01 -11.25 8.63
N GLU A 103 -15.46 -11.91 7.56
CA GLU A 103 -16.84 -11.80 7.05
C GLU A 103 -17.70 -13.02 7.36
N GLY A 104 -17.10 -14.12 7.87
CA GLY A 104 -17.81 -15.33 8.24
C GLY A 104 -18.40 -16.11 7.04
N VAL A 105 -17.83 -15.92 5.83
CA VAL A 105 -18.32 -16.56 4.61
C VAL A 105 -17.17 -17.15 3.79
N ALA A 106 -17.49 -18.13 2.93
CA ALA A 106 -16.54 -18.71 1.99
C ALA A 106 -16.21 -17.75 0.84
N TYR A 107 -15.00 -17.87 0.29
CA TYR A 107 -14.61 -17.15 -0.92
C TYR A 107 -15.16 -17.83 -2.17
N VAL A 108 -15.73 -17.04 -3.07
CA VAL A 108 -16.15 -17.45 -4.41
C VAL A 108 -15.31 -16.69 -5.43
N VAL A 109 -14.53 -17.42 -6.23
CA VAL A 109 -13.71 -16.81 -7.27
C VAL A 109 -14.59 -16.28 -8.39
N PRO A 110 -14.47 -14.98 -8.76
CA PRO A 110 -15.25 -14.44 -9.86
C PRO A 110 -14.86 -15.03 -11.22
N ALA A 111 -15.84 -15.35 -12.05
CA ALA A 111 -15.64 -15.96 -13.37
C ALA A 111 -14.79 -15.08 -14.33
N PHE A 112 -14.71 -13.75 -14.13
CA PHE A 112 -13.85 -12.90 -14.95
C PHE A 112 -12.35 -13.18 -14.78
N LEU A 113 -11.95 -13.97 -13.77
CA LEU A 113 -10.56 -14.43 -13.58
C LEU A 113 -10.24 -15.69 -14.39
N ASP A 114 -11.24 -16.35 -14.96
CA ASP A 114 -11.02 -17.54 -15.76
C ASP A 114 -10.21 -17.19 -17.03
N GLY A 115 -9.14 -17.95 -17.26
CA GLY A 115 -8.26 -17.71 -18.41
C GLY A 115 -7.34 -16.49 -18.33
N ILE A 116 -7.23 -15.83 -17.17
CA ILE A 116 -6.28 -14.72 -16.96
C ILE A 116 -4.95 -15.29 -16.48
N GLU A 117 -4.08 -15.63 -17.44
CA GLU A 117 -2.77 -16.30 -17.19
C GLU A 117 -1.84 -15.52 -16.24
N ALA A 118 -1.92 -14.20 -16.28
CA ALA A 118 -1.12 -13.33 -15.43
C ALA A 118 -1.45 -13.44 -13.95
N VAL A 119 -2.67 -13.94 -13.60
CA VAL A 119 -3.17 -14.03 -12.23
C VAL A 119 -3.22 -15.49 -11.78
N SER A 120 -2.48 -15.80 -10.73
CA SER A 120 -2.53 -17.11 -10.08
C SER A 120 -3.24 -17.00 -8.73
N ILE A 121 -4.25 -17.84 -8.49
CA ILE A 121 -4.93 -17.92 -7.20
C ILE A 121 -4.15 -18.89 -6.32
N ARG A 122 -3.77 -18.44 -5.12
CA ARG A 122 -3.14 -19.27 -4.10
C ARG A 122 -4.11 -19.43 -2.94
N TRP A 123 -4.62 -20.65 -2.75
CA TRP A 123 -5.41 -20.99 -1.57
C TRP A 123 -4.50 -21.10 -0.35
N CYS A 124 -4.88 -20.48 0.76
CA CYS A 124 -4.03 -20.38 1.94
C CYS A 124 -4.86 -20.30 3.22
N GLU A 125 -4.19 -20.21 4.36
CA GLU A 125 -4.78 -19.85 5.64
C GLU A 125 -5.17 -18.36 5.67
N ASP A 126 -6.15 -18.00 6.53
CA ASP A 126 -6.57 -16.62 6.73
C ASP A 126 -5.75 -15.97 7.85
N TRP A 127 -4.81 -15.12 7.47
CA TRP A 127 -4.05 -14.21 8.35
C TRP A 127 -4.61 -12.76 8.30
N GLY A 128 -5.90 -12.61 8.04
CA GLY A 128 -6.50 -11.30 7.87
C GLY A 128 -5.86 -10.53 6.71
N PRO A 129 -5.67 -9.20 6.81
CA PRO A 129 -5.06 -8.42 5.75
C PRO A 129 -3.57 -8.79 5.49
N ALA A 130 -2.86 -9.42 6.43
CA ALA A 130 -1.50 -9.91 6.21
C ALA A 130 -1.44 -11.09 5.21
N THR A 131 -2.57 -11.72 4.88
CA THR A 131 -2.70 -12.70 3.79
C THR A 131 -2.21 -12.17 2.45
N LYS A 132 -2.15 -10.86 2.25
CA LYS A 132 -1.55 -10.27 1.04
C LYS A 132 -0.06 -10.56 0.88
N LEU A 133 0.67 -10.88 1.95
CA LEU A 133 2.10 -11.14 1.94
C LEU A 133 2.48 -12.54 2.43
N LEU A 134 1.97 -12.99 3.59
CA LEU A 134 2.46 -14.15 4.31
C LEU A 134 2.52 -15.44 3.46
N PRO A 135 1.47 -15.81 2.69
CA PRO A 135 1.55 -17.01 1.84
C PRO A 135 2.62 -16.90 0.75
N SER A 136 2.91 -15.68 0.31
CA SER A 136 3.95 -15.45 -0.70
C SER A 136 5.36 -15.52 -0.11
N LEU A 137 5.56 -15.14 1.16
CA LEU A 137 6.84 -15.33 1.86
C LEU A 137 7.21 -16.82 1.96
N VAL A 138 6.23 -17.66 2.27
CA VAL A 138 6.44 -19.12 2.43
C VAL A 138 6.58 -19.81 1.08
N GLY A 139 5.85 -19.35 0.06
CA GLY A 139 5.73 -20.03 -1.23
C GLY A 139 6.71 -19.58 -2.32
N GLU A 140 7.53 -18.56 -2.07
CA GLU A 140 8.51 -18.06 -3.05
C GLU A 140 9.96 -18.32 -2.58
N ALA A 141 10.91 -18.31 -3.52
CA ALA A 141 12.34 -18.41 -3.20
C ALA A 141 12.80 -17.20 -2.37
N THR A 142 13.82 -17.40 -1.52
CA THR A 142 14.32 -16.44 -0.51
C THR A 142 14.61 -15.05 -1.06
N ASP A 143 15.08 -14.96 -2.29
CA ASP A 143 15.48 -13.69 -2.92
C ASP A 143 14.44 -13.14 -3.92
N THR A 144 13.30 -13.81 -4.07
CA THR A 144 12.23 -13.33 -4.96
C THR A 144 11.72 -11.97 -4.48
N PRO A 145 11.77 -10.91 -5.32
CA PRO A 145 11.13 -9.66 -4.98
C PRO A 145 9.60 -9.82 -4.98
N ILE A 146 8.96 -9.48 -3.88
CA ILE A 146 7.51 -9.52 -3.70
C ILE A 146 7.01 -8.08 -3.58
N ILE A 147 6.25 -7.62 -4.56
CA ILE A 147 5.56 -6.33 -4.50
C ILE A 147 4.19 -6.57 -3.91
N VAL A 148 3.95 -5.99 -2.74
CA VAL A 148 2.69 -6.11 -2.00
C VAL A 148 1.81 -4.92 -2.28
N VAL A 149 0.54 -5.16 -2.54
CA VAL A 149 -0.47 -4.14 -2.86
C VAL A 149 -1.82 -4.49 -2.22
N ASP A 150 -2.71 -3.50 -2.12
CA ASP A 150 -4.10 -3.69 -1.64
C ASP A 150 -5.07 -3.89 -2.82
N ASP A 151 -6.24 -4.44 -2.53
CA ASP A 151 -7.29 -4.80 -3.51
C ASP A 151 -8.18 -3.63 -3.95
N ASP A 152 -8.12 -2.51 -3.27
CA ASP A 152 -9.01 -1.36 -3.43
C ASP A 152 -8.32 -0.12 -4.04
N ARG A 153 -7.23 -0.34 -4.79
CA ARG A 153 -6.43 0.74 -5.39
C ARG A 153 -6.21 0.55 -6.88
N ILE A 154 -6.13 1.66 -7.58
CA ILE A 154 -5.64 1.73 -8.96
C ILE A 154 -4.21 2.24 -8.90
N TYR A 155 -3.28 1.43 -9.40
CA TYR A 155 -1.85 1.69 -9.32
C TYR A 155 -1.32 2.36 -10.59
N PRO A 156 -0.37 3.32 -10.48
CA PRO A 156 0.25 3.95 -11.65
C PRO A 156 1.04 2.92 -12.47
N ALA A 157 1.10 3.10 -13.77
CA ALA A 157 1.76 2.17 -14.71
C ALA A 157 3.27 1.97 -14.47
N ASN A 158 3.89 2.79 -13.65
CA ASN A 158 5.32 2.71 -13.31
C ASN A 158 5.60 2.15 -11.90
N LEU A 159 4.59 1.68 -11.16
CA LEU A 159 4.78 1.16 -9.79
C LEU A 159 5.85 0.07 -9.72
N VAL A 160 5.72 -0.96 -10.57
CA VAL A 160 6.68 -2.09 -10.60
C VAL A 160 8.07 -1.60 -10.99
N ALA A 161 8.17 -0.73 -12.01
CA ALA A 161 9.44 -0.21 -12.47
C ALA A 161 10.15 0.64 -11.39
N ASP A 162 9.43 1.51 -10.70
CA ASP A 162 9.97 2.39 -9.66
C ASP A 162 10.47 1.57 -8.45
N LEU A 163 9.65 0.63 -7.95
CA LEU A 163 10.02 -0.23 -6.82
C LEU A 163 11.21 -1.13 -7.18
N MET A 164 11.18 -1.76 -8.36
CA MET A 164 12.27 -2.65 -8.78
C MET A 164 13.56 -1.91 -9.07
N SER A 165 13.49 -0.68 -9.61
CA SER A 165 14.68 0.16 -9.79
C SER A 165 15.37 0.45 -8.44
N ALA A 166 14.62 0.65 -7.37
CA ALA A 166 15.17 0.83 -6.03
C ALA A 166 15.73 -0.49 -5.47
N ALA A 167 14.96 -1.58 -5.56
CA ALA A 167 15.34 -2.91 -5.03
C ALA A 167 16.54 -3.56 -5.75
N VAL A 168 16.84 -3.14 -6.99
CA VAL A 168 18.05 -3.57 -7.71
C VAL A 168 19.27 -2.75 -7.25
N ARG A 169 19.10 -1.45 -6.95
CA ARG A 169 20.19 -0.60 -6.45
C ARG A 169 20.62 -0.96 -5.04
N ASP A 170 19.68 -1.34 -4.19
CA ASP A 170 19.95 -1.83 -2.85
C ASP A 170 19.08 -3.07 -2.55
N PRO A 171 19.62 -4.28 -2.79
CA PRO A 171 18.89 -5.53 -2.60
C PRO A 171 18.66 -5.91 -1.14
N HIS A 172 19.26 -5.18 -0.19
CA HIS A 172 19.17 -5.44 1.26
C HIS A 172 18.16 -4.56 1.97
N ALA A 173 17.47 -3.66 1.25
CA ALA A 173 16.45 -2.77 1.79
C ALA A 173 15.06 -3.04 1.20
N ALA A 174 14.04 -2.74 1.98
CA ALA A 174 12.65 -2.71 1.54
C ALA A 174 12.28 -1.29 1.07
N PHE A 175 11.51 -1.21 -0.02
CA PHE A 175 11.10 0.08 -0.59
C PHE A 175 9.59 0.16 -0.72
N CYS A 176 9.04 1.35 -0.43
CA CYS A 176 7.60 1.59 -0.48
C CYS A 176 7.27 2.95 -1.08
N MET A 177 6.01 3.13 -1.48
CA MET A 177 5.48 4.41 -1.98
C MET A 177 4.84 5.26 -0.89
N SER A 178 4.61 4.69 0.29
CA SER A 178 4.15 5.37 1.49
C SER A 178 4.56 4.60 2.73
N GLY A 179 4.88 5.31 3.78
CA GLY A 179 5.23 4.75 5.07
C GLY A 179 5.20 5.84 6.13
N TRP A 180 5.44 5.49 7.37
CA TRP A 180 5.45 6.46 8.46
C TRP A 180 6.43 6.06 9.57
N VAL A 181 6.80 7.05 10.37
CA VAL A 181 7.69 6.89 11.51
C VAL A 181 6.85 6.72 12.76
N VAL A 182 7.18 5.73 13.56
CA VAL A 182 6.49 5.49 14.84
C VAL A 182 6.77 6.66 15.78
N PRO A 183 5.74 7.27 16.40
CA PRO A 183 5.93 8.33 17.37
C PRO A 183 6.73 7.83 18.58
N GLY A 184 7.57 8.69 19.17
CA GLY A 184 8.44 8.32 20.29
C GLY A 184 7.71 7.83 21.56
N ASP A 185 6.41 8.17 21.69
CA ASP A 185 5.55 7.71 22.77
C ASP A 185 4.73 6.44 22.40
N LEU A 186 5.00 5.85 21.24
CA LEU A 186 4.37 4.62 20.73
C LEU A 186 2.83 4.69 20.58
N ILE A 187 2.29 5.91 20.33
CA ILE A 187 0.85 6.13 20.19
C ILE A 187 0.51 6.59 18.79
N ASP A 188 -0.31 5.80 18.08
CA ASP A 188 -0.93 6.20 16.82
C ASP A 188 -2.08 7.19 17.05
N ARG A 189 -2.00 8.36 16.42
CA ARG A 189 -2.97 9.44 16.53
C ARG A 189 -3.58 9.79 15.18
N PRO A 190 -4.75 10.47 15.15
CA PRO A 190 -5.26 11.05 13.91
C PRO A 190 -4.25 12.02 13.31
N THR A 191 -4.16 11.99 11.99
CA THR A 191 -3.37 13.01 11.28
C THR A 191 -4.01 14.39 11.42
N THR A 192 -3.17 15.41 11.59
CA THR A 192 -3.58 16.82 11.61
C THR A 192 -3.21 17.49 10.29
N VAL A 193 -3.74 18.70 10.05
CA VAL A 193 -3.34 19.51 8.89
C VAL A 193 -1.82 19.76 8.92
N TRP A 194 -1.26 20.10 10.09
CA TRP A 194 0.17 20.35 10.25
C TRP A 194 1.04 19.13 10.05
N SER A 195 0.63 17.97 10.60
CA SER A 195 1.38 16.72 10.39
C SER A 195 1.39 16.33 8.92
N ASN A 196 0.25 16.50 8.19
CA ASN A 196 0.17 16.25 6.77
C ASN A 196 1.02 17.23 5.94
N LEU A 197 1.00 18.53 6.30
CA LEU A 197 1.81 19.54 5.60
C LEU A 197 3.31 19.24 5.70
N ARG A 198 3.77 18.79 6.86
CA ARG A 198 5.20 18.54 7.14
C ARG A 198 5.62 17.10 6.95
N MET A 199 4.70 16.19 6.68
CA MET A 199 4.93 14.73 6.65
C MET A 199 5.64 14.24 7.93
N LEU A 200 5.19 14.74 9.08
CA LEU A 200 5.68 14.34 10.40
C LEU A 200 4.66 13.42 11.08
N PRO A 201 5.10 12.52 11.97
CA PRO A 201 4.17 11.70 12.72
C PRO A 201 3.03 12.52 13.34
N PRO A 202 1.79 12.06 13.27
CA PRO A 202 1.31 10.76 12.78
C PRO A 202 1.01 10.69 11.27
N ALA A 203 1.40 11.68 10.47
CA ALA A 203 1.12 11.67 9.05
C ALA A 203 2.08 10.76 8.27
N PRO A 204 1.60 10.08 7.21
CA PRO A 204 2.44 9.27 6.37
C PRO A 204 3.38 10.13 5.51
N ILE A 205 4.57 9.61 5.27
CA ILE A 205 5.50 10.09 4.26
C ILE A 205 5.06 9.53 2.92
N ARG A 206 4.84 10.39 1.93
CA ARG A 206 4.29 10.01 0.62
C ARG A 206 5.30 10.24 -0.49
N ALA A 207 5.50 9.24 -1.34
CA ALA A 207 6.45 9.24 -2.46
C ALA A 207 6.40 10.49 -3.36
N ARG A 208 5.19 10.99 -3.68
CA ARG A 208 5.00 12.19 -4.53
C ARG A 208 5.58 13.49 -3.98
N ARG A 209 5.87 13.53 -2.70
CA ARG A 209 6.36 14.74 -2.01
C ARG A 209 7.85 14.68 -1.69
N LEU A 210 8.51 13.61 -2.13
CA LEU A 210 9.93 13.40 -1.89
C LEU A 210 10.77 13.71 -3.13
N SER A 211 11.98 14.18 -2.89
CA SER A 211 13.05 14.30 -3.90
C SER A 211 14.16 13.25 -3.72
N LYS A 212 14.25 12.64 -2.54
CA LYS A 212 15.19 11.56 -2.18
C LYS A 212 14.51 10.55 -1.28
N PRO A 213 15.01 9.29 -1.22
CA PRO A 213 14.49 8.29 -0.29
C PRO A 213 14.54 8.75 1.16
N VAL A 214 13.51 8.36 1.94
CA VAL A 214 13.40 8.66 3.37
C VAL A 214 13.11 7.38 4.13
N GLU A 215 13.88 7.12 5.17
CA GLU A 215 13.71 5.96 6.06
C GLU A 215 12.40 6.07 6.85
N VAL A 216 11.74 4.91 7.05
CA VAL A 216 10.48 4.79 7.79
C VAL A 216 10.49 3.54 8.66
N ASP A 217 9.67 3.55 9.71
CA ASP A 217 9.49 2.37 10.55
C ASP A 217 8.44 1.42 9.98
N ILE A 218 7.38 1.94 9.40
CA ILE A 218 6.24 1.17 8.91
C ILE A 218 6.01 1.46 7.43
N VAL A 219 6.00 0.40 6.61
CA VAL A 219 5.58 0.44 5.20
C VAL A 219 4.06 0.31 5.10
N GLN A 220 3.44 0.89 4.07
CA GLN A 220 2.00 0.83 3.88
C GLN A 220 1.61 0.10 2.58
N GLY A 221 0.86 -0.99 2.71
CA GLY A 221 0.39 -1.81 1.61
C GLY A 221 -0.48 -1.05 0.61
N LEU A 222 -1.26 -0.09 1.08
CA LEU A 222 -2.15 0.71 0.23
C LEU A 222 -1.44 1.41 -0.94
N SER A 223 -0.17 1.75 -0.79
CA SER A 223 0.60 2.43 -1.85
C SER A 223 1.54 1.52 -2.61
N GLY A 224 1.73 0.31 -2.12
CA GLY A 224 2.65 -0.68 -2.65
C GLY A 224 4.05 -0.59 -2.03
N TYR A 225 4.61 -1.75 -1.72
CA TYR A 225 5.99 -1.90 -1.25
C TYR A 225 6.61 -3.17 -1.82
N VAL A 226 7.94 -3.23 -1.88
CA VAL A 226 8.71 -4.41 -2.28
C VAL A 226 9.56 -4.92 -1.14
N VAL A 227 9.48 -6.23 -0.91
CA VAL A 227 10.24 -6.98 0.10
C VAL A 227 10.74 -8.29 -0.50
N ARG A 228 11.60 -9.00 0.24
CA ARG A 228 12.07 -10.36 -0.08
C ARG A 228 11.77 -11.30 1.09
N PRO A 229 11.52 -12.60 0.86
CA PRO A 229 11.38 -13.58 1.94
C PRO A 229 12.56 -13.59 2.91
N SER A 230 13.79 -13.36 2.42
CA SER A 230 15.01 -13.27 3.25
C SER A 230 14.99 -12.15 4.31
N PHE A 231 14.09 -11.17 4.21
CA PHE A 231 13.96 -10.10 5.19
C PHE A 231 13.21 -10.52 6.45
N PHE A 232 12.61 -11.71 6.46
CA PHE A 232 11.70 -12.16 7.51
C PHE A 232 12.14 -13.51 8.09
N ASP A 233 11.85 -13.70 9.37
CA ASP A 233 11.73 -15.01 9.97
C ASP A 233 10.30 -15.52 9.69
N GLN A 234 10.20 -16.49 8.79
CA GLN A 234 8.89 -16.99 8.32
C GLN A 234 8.09 -17.66 9.43
N ALA A 235 8.75 -18.35 10.38
CA ALA A 235 8.07 -18.97 11.50
C ALA A 235 7.51 -17.91 12.46
N ALA A 236 8.30 -16.87 12.75
CA ALA A 236 7.88 -15.80 13.66
C ALA A 236 6.74 -14.96 13.08
N ILE A 237 6.82 -14.55 11.82
CA ILE A 237 5.80 -13.66 11.21
C ILE A 237 4.45 -14.35 11.00
N THR A 238 4.42 -15.67 10.84
CA THR A 238 3.17 -16.45 10.69
C THR A 238 2.57 -16.90 12.02
N ASN A 239 3.28 -16.74 13.13
CA ASN A 239 2.82 -17.13 14.46
C ASN A 239 2.20 -15.95 15.21
N TYR A 240 0.89 -16.03 15.47
CA TYR A 240 0.12 -15.04 16.21
C TYR A 240 -0.22 -15.48 17.65
N ASP A 241 0.33 -16.60 18.16
CA ASP A 241 -0.09 -17.21 19.43
C ASP A 241 0.05 -16.28 20.65
N HIS A 242 1.06 -15.44 20.65
CA HIS A 242 1.32 -14.47 21.75
C HIS A 242 1.06 -13.01 21.33
N ALA A 243 0.47 -12.82 20.14
CA ALA A 243 0.15 -11.49 19.64
C ALA A 243 -1.11 -10.94 20.30
N PRO A 244 -1.23 -9.62 20.50
CA PRO A 244 -2.50 -9.03 20.87
C PRO A 244 -3.52 -9.32 19.76
N LYS A 245 -4.80 -9.51 20.13
CA LYS A 245 -5.88 -9.82 19.18
C LYS A 245 -6.02 -8.80 18.05
N GLU A 246 -5.63 -7.55 18.32
CA GLU A 246 -5.60 -6.45 17.37
C GLU A 246 -4.63 -6.67 16.21
N ALA A 247 -3.57 -7.46 16.42
CA ALA A 247 -2.55 -7.74 15.41
C ALA A 247 -3.12 -8.39 14.14
N PHE A 248 -4.19 -9.16 14.28
CA PHE A 248 -4.86 -9.79 13.13
C PHE A 248 -5.35 -8.79 12.07
N PHE A 249 -5.69 -7.55 12.48
CA PHE A 249 -6.18 -6.49 11.58
C PHE A 249 -5.18 -5.36 11.33
N VAL A 250 -3.97 -5.44 11.90
CA VAL A 250 -2.94 -4.40 11.85
C VAL A 250 -1.70 -4.92 11.11
N ASP A 251 -1.90 -5.28 9.84
CA ASP A 251 -0.90 -5.95 9.02
C ASP A 251 0.33 -5.10 8.70
N ASP A 252 0.17 -3.81 8.39
CA ASP A 252 1.30 -2.93 8.06
C ASP A 252 2.29 -2.82 9.24
N VAL A 253 1.79 -2.71 10.48
CA VAL A 253 2.64 -2.68 11.69
C VAL A 253 3.25 -4.05 11.94
N TRP A 254 2.43 -5.13 11.86
CA TRP A 254 2.88 -6.51 12.05
C TRP A 254 4.01 -6.87 11.10
N ILE A 255 3.80 -6.65 9.81
CA ILE A 255 4.80 -6.94 8.76
C ILE A 255 6.07 -6.12 8.95
N SER A 256 5.92 -4.82 9.27
CA SER A 256 7.07 -3.94 9.43
C SER A 256 7.91 -4.28 10.66
N ALA A 257 7.27 -4.72 11.77
CA ALA A 257 7.97 -5.14 12.97
C ALA A 257 8.81 -6.41 12.77
N HIS A 258 8.34 -7.33 11.92
CA HIS A 258 9.06 -8.55 11.59
C HIS A 258 10.10 -8.37 10.46
N CYS A 259 10.09 -7.23 9.74
CA CYS A 259 11.02 -6.95 8.66
C CYS A 259 12.40 -6.54 9.21
N LYS A 260 13.41 -7.38 9.03
CA LYS A 260 14.79 -7.13 9.48
C LYS A 260 15.55 -6.13 8.60
N ALA A 261 15.06 -5.89 7.38
CA ALA A 261 15.67 -4.96 6.44
C ALA A 261 15.29 -3.50 6.76
N PRO A 262 16.18 -2.51 6.50
CA PRO A 262 15.81 -1.11 6.52
C PRO A 262 14.72 -0.81 5.49
N ARG A 263 13.86 0.16 5.77
CA ARG A 263 12.66 0.47 4.98
C ARG A 263 12.68 1.93 4.55
N PHE A 264 12.45 2.17 3.25
CA PHE A 264 12.51 3.52 2.67
C PHE A 264 11.28 3.82 1.81
N VAL A 265 10.72 5.01 1.98
CA VAL A 265 9.82 5.59 0.97
C VAL A 265 10.68 6.20 -0.12
N ILE A 266 10.44 5.80 -1.37
CA ILE A 266 11.16 6.32 -2.53
C ILE A 266 10.37 7.43 -3.22
N PRO A 267 11.04 8.42 -3.85
CA PRO A 267 10.36 9.42 -4.66
C PRO A 267 9.61 8.80 -5.84
N ALA A 268 8.37 9.25 -6.09
CA ALA A 268 7.59 8.83 -7.25
C ALA A 268 6.78 10.01 -7.82
N ARG A 269 6.62 10.02 -9.14
CA ARG A 269 5.85 11.07 -9.81
C ARG A 269 4.34 10.91 -9.66
N ARG A 270 3.87 9.68 -9.44
CA ARG A 270 2.45 9.33 -9.38
C ARG A 270 2.14 8.52 -8.14
N ALA A 271 0.98 8.78 -7.54
CA ALA A 271 0.43 7.95 -6.49
C ALA A 271 -0.65 7.02 -7.08
N ASN A 272 -0.98 5.97 -6.33
CA ASN A 272 -2.21 5.22 -6.51
C ASN A 272 -3.39 6.05 -6.00
N TYR A 273 -4.59 5.62 -6.37
CA TYR A 273 -5.83 6.22 -5.88
C TYR A 273 -6.91 5.16 -5.69
N GLN A 274 -7.91 5.46 -4.85
CA GLN A 274 -9.05 4.59 -4.66
C GLN A 274 -10.07 4.81 -5.79
N PRO A 275 -10.63 3.73 -6.40
CA PRO A 275 -11.64 3.86 -7.44
C PRO A 275 -12.80 4.76 -7.01
N LYS A 276 -13.06 5.83 -7.77
CA LYS A 276 -14.01 6.88 -7.38
C LYS A 276 -15.44 6.36 -7.31
N LEU A 277 -15.81 5.49 -8.24
CA LEU A 277 -17.17 4.93 -8.34
C LEU A 277 -17.56 4.08 -7.13
N HIS A 278 -16.61 3.40 -6.48
CA HIS A 278 -16.86 2.53 -5.33
C HIS A 278 -16.30 3.08 -4.02
N ARG A 279 -15.93 4.36 -3.96
CA ARG A 279 -15.28 4.98 -2.79
C ARG A 279 -16.10 4.84 -1.51
N SER A 280 -17.42 4.98 -1.60
CA SER A 280 -18.31 4.81 -0.44
C SER A 280 -18.24 3.40 0.13
N PHE A 281 -18.34 2.38 -0.73
CA PHE A 281 -18.25 0.97 -0.34
C PHE A 281 -16.90 0.65 0.31
N TYR A 282 -15.79 1.06 -0.30
CA TYR A 282 -14.46 0.82 0.26
C TYR A 282 -14.24 1.52 1.61
N ARG A 283 -14.82 2.71 1.81
CA ARG A 283 -14.78 3.40 3.10
C ARG A 283 -15.51 2.60 4.21
N HIS A 284 -16.67 2.02 3.91
CA HIS A 284 -17.42 1.21 4.87
C HIS A 284 -16.71 -0.07 5.24
N THR A 285 -16.04 -0.70 4.29
CA THR A 285 -15.28 -1.94 4.48
C THR A 285 -13.82 -1.72 4.83
N SER A 286 -13.38 -0.49 5.17
CA SER A 286 -11.97 -0.21 5.42
C SER A 286 -11.50 -0.67 6.80
N LEU A 287 -10.29 -1.20 6.87
CA LEU A 287 -9.60 -1.56 8.13
C LEU A 287 -9.36 -0.34 9.02
N GLY A 288 -9.11 0.83 8.43
CA GLY A 288 -8.93 2.05 9.18
C GLY A 288 -10.14 2.42 10.07
N ARG A 289 -11.34 1.95 9.74
CA ARG A 289 -12.52 2.11 10.61
C ARG A 289 -12.51 1.14 11.78
N ILE A 290 -12.09 -0.11 11.54
CA ILE A 290 -11.97 -1.14 12.58
C ILE A 290 -10.85 -0.77 13.56
N ASN A 291 -9.69 -0.37 13.04
CA ASN A 291 -8.47 -0.14 13.82
C ASN A 291 -8.50 1.15 14.66
N ARG A 292 -9.35 2.12 14.32
CA ARG A 292 -9.46 3.37 15.10
C ARG A 292 -10.17 3.16 16.42
N GLY A 293 -11.22 2.32 16.46
CA GLY A 293 -12.03 2.11 17.66
C GLY A 293 -12.68 3.40 18.22
N PRO A 294 -13.55 3.31 19.22
CA PRO A 294 -14.16 4.46 19.89
C PRO A 294 -13.34 5.02 21.05
N GLY A 295 -12.27 4.33 21.47
CA GLY A 295 -11.47 4.66 22.65
C GLY A 295 -10.39 5.73 22.43
N PRO A 296 -9.66 6.09 23.49
CA PRO A 296 -8.50 6.98 23.40
C PRO A 296 -7.45 6.48 22.41
N ASP A 297 -6.63 7.38 21.87
CA ASP A 297 -5.60 7.05 20.87
C ASP A 297 -4.66 5.92 21.30
N GLY A 298 -4.32 5.85 22.60
CA GLY A 298 -3.50 4.76 23.13
C GLY A 298 -4.17 3.37 23.12
N GLN A 299 -5.48 3.29 22.92
CA GLN A 299 -6.25 2.04 22.82
C GLN A 299 -6.56 1.65 21.36
N ARG A 300 -6.11 2.42 20.39
CA ARG A 300 -6.23 2.06 18.98
C ARG A 300 -5.44 0.78 18.68
N SER A 301 -5.95 -0.03 17.77
CA SER A 301 -5.30 -1.28 17.37
C SER A 301 -3.84 -1.08 16.98
N ASN A 302 -3.53 -0.05 16.18
CA ASN A 302 -2.15 0.28 15.82
C ASN A 302 -1.28 0.56 17.06
N SER A 303 -1.76 1.37 18.02
CA SER A 303 -1.00 1.70 19.24
C SER A 303 -0.71 0.47 20.10
N ILE A 304 -1.65 -0.46 20.18
CA ILE A 304 -1.49 -1.71 20.91
C ILE A 304 -0.40 -2.56 20.27
N VAL A 305 -0.45 -2.76 18.94
CA VAL A 305 0.53 -3.58 18.22
C VAL A 305 1.91 -2.90 18.18
N ILE A 306 1.97 -1.57 18.04
CA ILE A 306 3.23 -0.81 18.11
C ILE A 306 3.92 -1.03 19.46
N ARG A 307 3.19 -0.94 20.57
CA ARG A 307 3.76 -1.17 21.91
C ARG A 307 4.19 -2.62 22.13
N HIS A 308 3.48 -3.58 21.54
CA HIS A 308 3.90 -4.99 21.58
C HIS A 308 5.30 -5.19 20.96
N PHE A 309 5.64 -4.42 19.94
CA PHE A 309 6.94 -4.42 19.28
C PHE A 309 7.82 -3.22 19.63
N SER A 310 7.74 -2.70 20.86
CA SER A 310 8.46 -1.48 21.25
C SER A 310 9.95 -1.52 20.97
N GLU A 311 10.61 -2.67 21.14
CA GLU A 311 12.05 -2.85 20.88
C GLU A 311 12.43 -2.69 19.40
N ALA A 312 11.54 -3.06 18.47
CA ALA A 312 11.79 -2.94 17.03
C ALA A 312 11.92 -1.48 16.58
N TRP A 313 11.17 -0.57 17.21
CA TRP A 313 11.17 0.86 16.87
C TRP A 313 12.26 1.65 17.56
N MET A 314 12.60 1.31 18.82
CA MET A 314 13.67 1.96 19.59
C MET A 314 15.04 1.76 18.95
N ALA A 315 15.30 0.62 18.34
CA ALA A 315 16.54 0.34 17.62
C ALA A 315 16.74 1.28 16.41
N THR A 316 15.66 1.67 15.72
CA THR A 316 15.69 2.60 14.60
C THR A 316 15.90 4.04 15.07
N ALA A 317 15.26 4.45 16.16
CA ALA A 317 15.43 5.78 16.75
C ALA A 317 16.87 6.04 17.24
N ALA A 318 17.52 5.04 17.83
CA ALA A 318 18.92 5.14 18.26
C ALA A 318 19.88 5.34 17.07
N LYS A 319 19.64 4.68 15.94
CA LYS A 319 20.42 4.85 14.69
C LYS A 319 20.21 6.24 14.06
N SER A 320 19.01 6.77 14.06
CA SER A 320 18.71 8.10 13.52
C SER A 320 19.24 9.25 14.39
N GLY A 321 19.29 9.08 15.70
CA GLY A 321 19.87 10.04 16.64
C GLY A 321 21.38 10.21 16.49
N SER A 322 22.11 9.14 16.15
CA SER A 322 23.55 9.20 15.86
C SER A 322 23.86 9.96 14.56
N PHE A 323 22.98 9.86 13.57
CA PHE A 323 23.14 10.56 12.28
C PHE A 323 22.83 12.07 12.34
N ARG A 324 21.95 12.49 13.28
CA ARG A 324 21.69 13.92 13.53
C ARG A 324 22.83 14.60 14.28
N ARG A 325 23.46 13.94 15.25
CA ARG A 325 24.60 14.50 16.01
C ARG A 325 25.86 14.70 15.16
N SER A 326 26.09 13.88 14.13
CA SER A 326 27.24 14.05 13.22
C SER A 326 27.11 15.21 12.23
N LYS A 327 25.90 15.81 12.07
CA LYS A 327 25.67 16.97 11.18
C LYS A 327 25.65 18.32 11.92
N GLU A 328 25.62 18.32 13.25
CA GLU A 328 25.69 19.54 14.08
C GLU A 328 27.12 19.82 14.57
N SER A 329 28.10 18.96 14.26
CA SER A 329 29.51 19.08 14.64
C SER A 329 30.46 19.31 13.45
N THR A 330 29.94 19.79 12.32
CA THR A 330 30.69 20.32 11.17
C THR A 330 30.08 21.63 10.74
#